data_2a6108d344e230fdfbe2ea9638583609
#
_entry.id   2a6108d344e230fdfbe2ea9638583609
#
_cell.length_a   1.000
_cell.length_b   1.000
_cell.length_c   1.000
_cell.angle_alpha   90.00
_cell.angle_beta   90.00
_cell.angle_gamma   90.00
#
_symmetry.space_group_name_H-M   'P 1'
#
loop_
_entity.id
_entity.type
_entity.pdbx_description
1 polymer ?
#
loop_
_entity_poly.entity_id
_entity_poly.type
_entity_poly.pdbx_seq_one_letter_code
_entity_poly.pdbx_strand_id
1 'polypeptide(L)'
;KKAAESVINAFKSLNANILVQEFIKEANGKDLRLFVVDGKVVAAMQREAAPGEFRANIHMGGTASVVKITSDEKRIAIKAAKAMNLKVAGVDIIRSSKGPLLLEVNSSPGLEGIEGATQKDIAGEMIKAIEKNFKWK
;
A
#
# COMPACT_ATOMS: atom_id res chain seq x y z
N LYS A 1 -9.12 -9.31 -23.96
CA LYS A 1 -8.83 -10.72 -23.62
C LYS A 1 -7.64 -11.24 -24.41
N LYS A 2 -7.66 -11.33 -25.75
CA LYS A 2 -6.55 -11.84 -26.59
C LYS A 2 -5.22 -11.12 -26.38
N ALA A 3 -5.21 -9.78 -26.24
CA ALA A 3 -3.98 -9.02 -26.00
C ALA A 3 -3.33 -9.40 -24.65
N ALA A 4 -4.12 -9.56 -23.58
CA ALA A 4 -3.61 -10.01 -22.28
C ALA A 4 -3.05 -11.44 -22.36
N GLU A 5 -3.73 -12.34 -23.06
CA GLU A 5 -3.26 -13.72 -23.29
C GLU A 5 -1.91 -13.73 -24.03
N SER A 6 -1.74 -12.89 -25.06
CA SER A 6 -0.47 -12.78 -25.80
C SER A 6 0.67 -12.28 -24.92
N VAL A 7 0.42 -11.26 -24.09
CA VAL A 7 1.41 -10.72 -23.15
C VAL A 7 1.80 -11.78 -22.10
N ILE A 8 0.82 -12.48 -21.51
CA ILE A 8 1.06 -13.55 -20.53
C ILE A 8 1.90 -14.66 -21.15
N ASN A 9 1.58 -15.09 -22.40
CA ASN A 9 2.34 -16.13 -23.07
C ASN A 9 3.77 -15.69 -23.38
N ALA A 10 4.01 -14.43 -23.78
CA ALA A 10 5.34 -13.87 -23.97
C ALA A 10 6.19 -13.93 -22.69
N PHE A 11 5.64 -13.55 -21.53
CA PHE A 11 6.34 -13.65 -20.25
C PHE A 11 6.61 -15.13 -19.85
N LYS A 12 5.65 -16.02 -20.08
CA LYS A 12 5.83 -17.46 -19.83
C LYS A 12 6.96 -18.05 -20.67
N SER A 13 7.08 -17.66 -21.95
CA SER A 13 8.16 -18.14 -22.82
C SER A 13 9.55 -17.68 -22.36
N LEU A 14 9.62 -16.60 -21.58
CA LEU A 14 10.84 -16.10 -20.95
C LEU A 14 11.09 -16.68 -19.54
N ASN A 15 10.29 -17.66 -19.09
CA ASN A 15 10.29 -18.19 -17.71
C ASN A 15 10.16 -17.11 -16.63
N ALA A 16 9.50 -15.99 -16.96
CA ALA A 16 9.27 -14.90 -16.00
C ALA A 16 8.09 -15.24 -15.09
N ASN A 17 8.28 -15.01 -13.78
CA ASN A 17 7.19 -15.06 -12.82
C ASN A 17 6.36 -13.79 -12.95
N ILE A 18 5.06 -13.93 -13.14
CA ILE A 18 4.11 -12.82 -13.27
C ILE A 18 2.96 -12.97 -12.29
N LEU A 19 2.50 -11.86 -11.75
CA LEU A 19 1.29 -11.77 -10.96
C LEU A 19 0.21 -11.10 -11.82
N VAL A 20 -0.95 -11.74 -11.92
CA VAL A 20 -2.12 -11.19 -12.62
C VAL A 20 -3.23 -10.97 -11.60
N GLN A 21 -3.70 -9.73 -11.49
CA GLN A 21 -4.75 -9.35 -10.54
C GLN A 21 -5.97 -8.81 -11.29
N GLU A 22 -7.15 -8.94 -10.66
CA GLU A 22 -8.37 -8.32 -11.14
C GLU A 22 -8.22 -6.79 -11.13
N PHE A 23 -8.56 -6.14 -12.23
CA PHE A 23 -8.59 -4.68 -12.30
C PHE A 23 -9.88 -4.15 -11.65
N ILE A 24 -9.74 -3.39 -10.59
CA ILE A 24 -10.87 -2.81 -9.84
C ILE A 24 -11.23 -1.45 -10.45
N LYS A 25 -12.12 -1.50 -11.44
CA LYS A 25 -12.50 -0.33 -12.23
C LYS A 25 -13.12 0.80 -11.40
N GLU A 26 -13.94 0.44 -10.42
CA GLU A 26 -14.64 1.39 -9.55
C GLU A 26 -13.72 2.17 -8.61
N ALA A 27 -12.49 1.71 -8.40
CA ALA A 27 -11.48 2.47 -7.65
C ALA A 27 -11.02 3.73 -8.40
N ASN A 28 -11.23 3.79 -9.71
CA ASN A 28 -10.97 4.96 -10.55
C ASN A 28 -9.56 5.54 -10.36
N GLY A 29 -8.53 4.68 -10.39
CA GLY A 29 -7.14 5.08 -10.22
C GLY A 29 -6.77 5.55 -8.80
N LYS A 30 -7.56 5.19 -7.79
CA LYS A 30 -7.32 5.54 -6.38
C LYS A 30 -6.99 4.31 -5.57
N ASP A 31 -6.03 4.46 -4.67
CA ASP A 31 -5.75 3.49 -3.62
C ASP A 31 -5.46 4.18 -2.28
N LEU A 32 -5.35 3.38 -1.24
CA LEU A 32 -5.00 3.83 0.11
C LEU A 32 -3.67 3.22 0.50
N ARG A 33 -2.73 4.05 0.97
CA ARG A 33 -1.54 3.57 1.67
C ARG A 33 -1.73 3.78 3.17
N LEU A 34 -1.71 2.67 3.92
CA LEU A 34 -1.75 2.66 5.37
C LEU A 34 -0.37 2.30 5.91
N PHE A 35 0.19 3.16 6.75
CA PHE A 35 1.49 2.91 7.35
C PHE A 35 1.31 2.23 8.71
N VAL A 36 1.84 1.00 8.82
CA VAL A 36 1.75 0.18 10.04
C VAL A 36 3.10 0.18 10.75
N VAL A 37 3.08 0.51 12.05
CA VAL A 37 4.25 0.42 12.94
C VAL A 37 3.83 -0.31 14.20
N ASP A 38 4.56 -1.36 14.55
CA ASP A 38 4.35 -2.22 15.74
C ASP A 38 2.87 -2.59 15.94
N GLY A 39 2.22 -3.06 14.87
CA GLY A 39 0.83 -3.50 14.88
C GLY A 39 -0.22 -2.39 14.97
N LYS A 40 0.15 -1.13 14.71
CA LYS A 40 -0.76 0.02 14.69
C LYS A 40 -0.66 0.75 13.36
N VAL A 41 -1.79 1.19 12.83
CA VAL A 41 -1.80 2.15 11.71
C VAL A 41 -1.52 3.54 12.27
N VAL A 42 -0.35 4.10 11.96
CA VAL A 42 0.10 5.42 12.45
C VAL A 42 -0.31 6.54 11.51
N ALA A 43 -0.38 6.26 10.21
CA ALA A 43 -0.81 7.20 9.19
C ALA A 43 -1.55 6.49 8.05
N ALA A 44 -2.37 7.24 7.32
CA ALA A 44 -3.01 6.78 6.09
C ALA A 44 -3.15 7.95 5.11
N MET A 45 -2.91 7.66 3.82
CA MET A 45 -3.15 8.60 2.72
C MET A 45 -3.89 7.90 1.60
N GLN A 46 -4.66 8.67 0.84
CA GLN A 46 -5.18 8.26 -0.45
C GLN A 46 -4.21 8.74 -1.52
N ARG A 47 -3.88 7.87 -2.46
CA ARG A 47 -3.15 8.24 -3.67
C ARG A 47 -4.13 8.24 -4.84
N GLU A 48 -3.91 9.11 -5.80
CA GLU A 48 -4.71 9.21 -7.02
C GLU A 48 -3.77 9.29 -8.22
N ALA A 49 -4.05 8.49 -9.24
CA ALA A 49 -3.29 8.44 -10.47
C ALA A 49 -3.35 9.75 -11.24
N ALA A 50 -2.30 10.07 -11.97
CA ALA A 50 -2.32 11.17 -12.93
C ALA A 50 -3.34 10.91 -14.05
N PRO A 51 -3.86 11.95 -14.70
CA PRO A 51 -4.76 11.79 -15.84
C PRO A 51 -4.17 10.86 -16.92
N GLY A 52 -4.94 9.86 -17.33
CA GLY A 52 -4.52 8.86 -18.33
C GLY A 52 -3.70 7.68 -17.76
N GLU A 53 -3.34 7.70 -16.48
CA GLU A 53 -2.69 6.60 -15.77
C GLU A 53 -3.72 5.87 -14.87
N PHE A 54 -3.52 4.59 -14.65
CA PHE A 54 -4.38 3.78 -13.76
C PHE A 54 -3.71 3.44 -12.43
N ARG A 55 -2.39 3.61 -12.35
CA ARG A 55 -1.60 3.34 -11.13
C ARG A 55 -1.49 4.59 -10.29
N ALA A 56 -1.93 4.51 -9.06
CA ALA A 56 -1.88 5.61 -8.08
C ALA A 56 -0.43 5.81 -7.54
N ASN A 57 0.52 6.08 -8.44
CA ASN A 57 1.93 6.24 -8.10
C ASN A 57 2.32 7.73 -8.09
N ILE A 58 2.72 8.24 -6.90
CA ILE A 58 3.13 9.63 -6.71
C ILE A 58 4.33 10.00 -7.60
N HIS A 59 5.30 9.09 -7.76
CA HIS A 59 6.48 9.32 -8.61
C HIS A 59 6.15 9.40 -10.12
N MET A 60 4.96 9.00 -10.52
CA MET A 60 4.45 9.10 -11.88
C MET A 60 3.47 10.28 -12.05
N GLY A 61 3.55 11.30 -11.22
CA GLY A 61 2.69 12.49 -11.27
C GLY A 61 1.34 12.33 -10.56
N GLY A 62 1.14 11.24 -9.83
CA GLY A 62 -0.03 11.08 -8.97
C GLY A 62 -0.02 12.04 -7.79
N THR A 63 -1.16 12.19 -7.14
CA THR A 63 -1.34 13.05 -5.95
C THR A 63 -1.58 12.21 -4.70
N ALA A 64 -1.27 12.81 -3.53
CA ALA A 64 -1.55 12.21 -2.23
C ALA A 64 -2.35 13.19 -1.35
N SER A 65 -3.30 12.66 -0.59
CA SER A 65 -4.11 13.43 0.34
C SER A 65 -4.42 12.64 1.60
N VAL A 66 -4.69 13.35 2.70
CA VAL A 66 -5.15 12.73 3.95
C VAL A 66 -6.51 12.06 3.73
N VAL A 67 -6.68 10.89 4.32
CA VAL A 67 -7.93 10.12 4.20
C VAL A 67 -8.38 9.59 5.56
N LYS A 68 -9.69 9.55 5.78
CA LYS A 68 -10.28 8.78 6.87
C LYS A 68 -10.41 7.32 6.44
N ILE A 69 -9.85 6.43 7.24
CA ILE A 69 -9.93 4.99 7.04
C ILE A 69 -11.02 4.37 7.89
N THR A 70 -11.62 3.30 7.38
CA THR A 70 -12.60 2.51 8.10
C THR A 70 -11.94 1.53 9.08
N SER A 71 -12.71 0.96 10.00
CA SER A 71 -12.25 -0.10 10.89
C SER A 71 -11.81 -1.36 10.13
N ASP A 72 -12.46 -1.67 9.02
CA ASP A 72 -12.10 -2.81 8.18
C ASP A 72 -10.79 -2.60 7.44
N GLU A 73 -10.56 -1.42 6.87
CA GLU A 73 -9.29 -1.04 6.24
C GLU A 73 -8.14 -1.13 7.23
N LYS A 74 -8.33 -0.56 8.43
CA LYS A 74 -7.36 -0.66 9.53
C LYS A 74 -7.07 -2.11 9.91
N ARG A 75 -8.10 -2.93 10.06
CA ARG A 75 -7.99 -4.35 10.42
C ARG A 75 -7.24 -5.14 9.34
N ILE A 76 -7.54 -4.92 8.07
CA ILE A 76 -6.85 -5.56 6.94
C ILE A 76 -5.36 -5.21 6.95
N ALA A 77 -5.02 -3.92 7.08
CA ALA A 77 -3.63 -3.47 7.10
C ALA A 77 -2.81 -4.13 8.23
N ILE A 78 -3.35 -4.15 9.44
CA ILE A 78 -2.69 -4.77 10.60
C ILE A 78 -2.53 -6.28 10.39
N LYS A 79 -3.57 -6.97 9.90
CA LYS A 79 -3.50 -8.40 9.61
C LYS A 79 -2.49 -8.73 8.53
N ALA A 80 -2.43 -7.93 7.46
CA ALA A 80 -1.49 -8.12 6.36
C ALA A 80 -0.03 -7.96 6.82
N ALA A 81 0.28 -6.88 7.54
CA ALA A 81 1.61 -6.67 8.11
C ALA A 81 2.01 -7.82 9.06
N LYS A 82 1.09 -8.27 9.92
CA LYS A 82 1.32 -9.41 10.83
C LYS A 82 1.56 -10.72 10.08
N ALA A 83 0.80 -11.02 9.03
CA ALA A 83 0.94 -12.23 8.23
C ALA A 83 2.31 -12.31 7.53
N MET A 84 2.88 -11.14 7.16
CA MET A 84 4.22 -11.01 6.60
C MET A 84 5.32 -10.88 7.66
N ASN A 85 4.97 -10.97 8.95
CA ASN A 85 5.88 -10.79 10.10
C ASN A 85 6.64 -9.45 10.07
N LEU A 86 5.98 -8.39 9.61
CA LEU A 86 6.56 -7.06 9.48
C LEU A 86 6.14 -6.18 10.67
N LYS A 87 7.13 -5.58 11.33
CA LYS A 87 6.94 -4.56 12.37
C LYS A 87 6.68 -3.18 11.78
N VAL A 88 7.24 -2.92 10.60
CA VAL A 88 7.00 -1.72 9.81
C VAL A 88 6.54 -2.16 8.42
N ALA A 89 5.46 -1.62 7.93
CA ALA A 89 4.93 -1.93 6.59
C ALA A 89 4.11 -0.77 6.02
N GLY A 90 4.25 -0.56 4.71
CA GLY A 90 3.28 0.16 3.90
C GLY A 90 2.28 -0.83 3.32
N VAL A 91 1.02 -0.70 3.67
CA VAL A 91 -0.03 -1.60 3.18
C VAL A 91 -0.93 -0.84 2.23
N ASP A 92 -1.01 -1.31 0.99
CA ASP A 92 -1.83 -0.70 -0.04
C ASP A 92 -3.16 -1.45 -0.16
N ILE A 93 -4.24 -0.69 -0.10
CA ILE A 93 -5.61 -1.18 -0.12
C ILE A 93 -6.38 -0.44 -1.21
N ILE A 94 -7.16 -1.18 -1.97
CA ILE A 94 -8.07 -0.62 -2.96
C ILE A 94 -9.52 -0.77 -2.48
N ARG A 95 -10.32 0.28 -2.62
CA ARG A 95 -11.75 0.25 -2.32
C ARG A 95 -12.52 -0.32 -3.49
N SER A 96 -13.32 -1.35 -3.24
CA SER A 96 -14.18 -1.97 -4.23
C SER A 96 -15.63 -2.01 -3.79
N SER A 97 -16.54 -2.34 -4.69
CA SER A 97 -17.95 -2.59 -4.40
C SER A 97 -18.17 -3.75 -3.42
N LYS A 98 -17.18 -4.65 -3.30
CA LYS A 98 -17.18 -5.78 -2.36
C LYS A 98 -16.49 -5.47 -1.03
N GLY A 99 -16.10 -4.22 -0.81
CA GLY A 99 -15.33 -3.78 0.35
C GLY A 99 -13.85 -3.55 0.05
N PRO A 100 -13.02 -3.30 1.08
CA PRO A 100 -11.60 -3.05 0.90
C PRO A 100 -10.85 -4.34 0.53
N LEU A 101 -10.00 -4.25 -0.50
CA LEU A 101 -9.15 -5.35 -0.98
C LEU A 101 -7.69 -5.01 -0.76
N LEU A 102 -6.91 -5.98 -0.26
CA LEU A 102 -5.47 -5.86 -0.14
C LEU A 102 -4.84 -5.89 -1.54
N LEU A 103 -4.01 -4.90 -1.85
CA LEU A 103 -3.27 -4.82 -3.10
C LEU A 103 -1.84 -5.32 -2.93
N GLU A 104 -1.09 -4.72 -1.99
CA GLU A 104 0.28 -5.15 -1.69
C GLU A 104 0.71 -4.81 -0.25
N VAL A 105 1.81 -5.44 0.20
CA VAL A 105 2.50 -5.13 1.45
C VAL A 105 3.96 -4.83 1.15
N ASN A 106 4.41 -3.62 1.48
CA ASN A 106 5.76 -3.16 1.27
C ASN A 106 6.54 -3.14 2.59
N SER A 107 7.65 -3.87 2.64
CA SER A 107 8.51 -3.98 3.83
C SER A 107 9.45 -2.79 4.04
N SER A 108 9.65 -1.95 3.02
CA SER A 108 10.49 -0.75 3.07
C SER A 108 9.76 0.44 2.47
N PRO A 109 8.64 0.86 3.08
CA PRO A 109 7.83 1.94 2.54
C PRO A 109 8.55 3.29 2.66
N GLY A 110 8.56 4.08 1.57
CA GLY A 110 9.07 5.45 1.61
C GLY A 110 8.23 6.35 2.53
N LEU A 111 8.89 7.26 3.24
CA LEU A 111 8.24 8.17 4.20
C LEU A 111 7.80 9.49 3.57
N GLU A 112 8.52 9.99 2.57
CA GLU A 112 8.34 11.31 1.98
C GLU A 112 6.87 11.63 1.61
N GLY A 113 6.24 10.75 0.84
CA GLY A 113 4.87 10.98 0.37
C GLY A 113 3.84 11.00 1.49
N ILE A 114 3.94 10.09 2.46
CA ILE A 114 2.95 9.99 3.54
C ILE A 114 3.18 11.02 4.64
N GLU A 115 4.44 11.34 4.99
CA GLU A 115 4.74 12.43 5.93
C GLU A 115 4.37 13.79 5.32
N GLY A 116 4.69 13.99 4.03
CA GLY A 116 4.30 15.19 3.31
C GLY A 116 2.77 15.40 3.28
N ALA A 117 2.01 14.33 2.99
CA ALA A 117 0.56 14.41 2.94
C ALA A 117 -0.11 14.55 4.33
N THR A 118 0.42 13.84 5.35
CA THR A 118 -0.24 13.75 6.67
C THR A 118 0.33 14.69 7.72
N GLN A 119 1.49 15.27 7.48
CA GLN A 119 2.26 16.10 8.44
C GLN A 119 2.53 15.36 9.76
N LYS A 120 2.71 14.05 9.70
CA LYS A 120 3.01 13.19 10.84
C LYS A 120 4.45 12.73 10.79
N ASP A 121 5.13 12.74 11.94
CA ASP A 121 6.47 12.19 12.15
C ASP A 121 6.42 10.66 12.24
N ILE A 122 6.41 10.00 11.09
CA ILE A 122 6.36 8.53 11.03
C ILE A 122 7.73 7.93 11.38
N ALA A 123 8.80 8.60 11.01
CA ALA A 123 10.16 8.20 11.41
C ALA A 123 10.28 8.15 12.94
N GLY A 124 9.77 9.15 13.64
CA GLY A 124 9.72 9.16 15.11
C GLY A 124 8.89 8.01 15.69
N GLU A 125 7.74 7.66 15.08
CA GLU A 125 6.95 6.50 15.51
C GLU A 125 7.71 5.17 15.33
N MET A 126 8.50 5.04 14.26
CA MET A 126 9.36 3.87 14.04
C MET A 126 10.45 3.78 15.11
N ILE A 127 11.15 4.88 15.44
CA ILE A 127 12.16 4.93 16.48
C ILE A 127 11.58 4.57 17.85
N LYS A 128 10.44 5.16 18.24
CA LYS A 128 9.73 4.80 19.47
C LYS A 128 9.36 3.32 19.55
N ALA A 129 8.97 2.72 18.41
CA ALA A 129 8.69 1.29 18.37
C ALA A 129 9.95 0.44 18.56
N ILE A 130 11.10 0.86 18.02
CA ILE A 130 12.40 0.20 18.24
C ILE A 130 12.79 0.30 19.71
N GLU A 131 12.79 1.48 20.29
CA GLU A 131 13.13 1.72 21.71
C GLU A 131 12.29 0.87 22.66
N LYS A 132 10.99 0.80 22.41
CA LYS A 132 10.05 -0.02 23.20
C LYS A 132 10.33 -1.52 23.13
N ASN A 133 10.74 -2.01 21.96
CA ASN A 133 10.87 -3.45 21.70
C ASN A 133 12.33 -3.95 21.88
N PHE A 134 13.31 -3.04 21.93
CA PHE A 134 14.72 -3.37 22.13
C PHE A 134 15.10 -3.16 23.60
N LYS A 135 15.35 -4.25 24.33
CA LYS A 135 16.00 -4.17 25.63
C LYS A 135 17.51 -4.15 25.37
N TRP A 136 18.13 -2.99 25.50
CA TRP A 136 19.59 -2.90 25.58
C TRP A 136 20.04 -3.71 26.78
N LYS A 137 20.85 -4.74 26.54
CA LYS A 137 21.53 -5.48 27.61
C LYS A 137 22.78 -4.74 28.02
#